data_f2a6e0e95b07c6c46380f3263951adc9
#
_entry.id   f2a6e0e95b07c6c46380f3263951adc9
#
_cell.length_a   1.000
_cell.length_b   1.000
_cell.length_c   1.000
_cell.angle_alpha   90.00
_cell.angle_beta   90.00
_cell.angle_gamma   90.00
#
_symmetry.space_group_name_H-M   'P 1'
#
loop_
_entity.id
_entity.type
_entity.pdbx_description
1 polymer ?
#
loop_
_entity_poly.entity_id
_entity_poly.type
_entity_poly.pdbx_seq_one_letter_code
_entity_poly.pdbx_strand_id
1 'polypeptide(L)'
;EISCSLVGSEMCIRDRFQTPPVIVGYGSVVGQKEGDGPLGYCFDRVETDAHFGQETWEQAESTMQRQTLQLALSKCNLQESDIACICAGDLMNQCIGSTYGLRSMEIPFLGIYGACSTMAEGILTASLLADAGVGEYTAALTSSHFSTAERQFRFPLSYGGTRPPTAQWTCTASGAVILEQPDGKACGGVG
;
A
#
# COMPACT_ATOMS: atom_id res chain seq x y z
N GLU A 1 5.76 12.30 -31.22
CA GLU A 1 6.66 13.45 -30.99
C GLU A 1 6.31 14.21 -29.73
N ILE A 2 5.01 14.40 -29.40
CA ILE A 2 4.60 15.05 -28.14
C ILE A 2 5.01 14.22 -26.93
N SER A 3 4.95 12.91 -27.03
CA SER A 3 5.42 12.03 -25.97
C SER A 3 6.95 12.09 -25.79
N CYS A 4 7.71 12.28 -26.88
CA CYS A 4 9.15 12.46 -26.82
C CYS A 4 9.58 13.79 -26.19
N SER A 5 8.80 14.87 -26.35
CA SER A 5 9.10 16.14 -25.70
C SER A 5 8.68 16.17 -24.23
N LEU A 6 7.64 15.42 -23.86
CA LEU A 6 7.20 15.25 -22.45
C LEU A 6 8.00 14.18 -21.71
N VAL A 7 8.47 13.17 -22.42
CA VAL A 7 9.20 12.00 -21.88
C VAL A 7 10.66 11.99 -22.36
N GLY A 8 11.12 13.09 -22.94
CA GLY A 8 12.46 13.21 -23.49
C GLY A 8 13.59 13.03 -22.48
N SER A 9 14.82 13.08 -22.97
CA SER A 9 16.02 12.87 -22.18
C SER A 9 16.10 13.70 -20.90
N GLU A 10 15.51 14.88 -20.89
CA GLU A 10 15.46 15.73 -19.68
C GLU A 10 14.57 15.14 -18.58
N MET A 11 13.43 14.52 -18.92
CA MET A 11 12.56 13.86 -17.94
C MET A 11 13.25 12.63 -17.36
N CYS A 12 13.88 11.83 -18.19
CA CYS A 12 14.70 10.70 -17.73
C CYS A 12 15.88 11.12 -16.84
N ILE A 13 16.40 12.32 -17.02
CA ILE A 13 17.49 12.87 -16.19
C ILE A 13 16.95 13.40 -14.85
N ARG A 14 15.75 13.97 -14.85
CA ARG A 14 15.12 14.49 -13.63
C ARG A 14 14.59 13.41 -12.71
N ASP A 15 14.21 12.28 -13.28
CA ASP A 15 13.61 11.15 -12.55
C ASP A 15 14.68 10.15 -12.06
N ARG A 16 15.95 10.54 -12.01
CA ARG A 16 17.01 9.72 -11.43
C ARG A 16 17.19 10.05 -9.96
N PHE A 17 17.06 9.04 -9.13
CA PHE A 17 17.50 9.12 -7.74
C PHE A 17 19.00 9.36 -7.68
N GLN A 18 19.47 10.12 -6.70
CA GLN A 18 20.89 10.29 -6.43
C GLN A 18 21.49 8.95 -5.98
N THR A 19 20.79 8.28 -5.09
CA THR A 19 21.10 6.92 -4.65
C THR A 19 19.80 6.11 -4.70
N PRO A 20 19.59 5.27 -5.72
CA PRO A 20 18.35 4.55 -5.88
C PRO A 20 18.02 3.68 -4.67
N PRO A 21 16.85 3.86 -4.03
CA PRO A 21 16.41 2.98 -2.95
C PRO A 21 16.21 1.55 -3.46
N VAL A 22 16.42 0.58 -2.58
CA VAL A 22 16.28 -0.84 -2.88
C VAL A 22 15.06 -1.41 -2.18
N ILE A 23 14.27 -2.23 -2.88
CA ILE A 23 13.20 -2.99 -2.25
C ILE A 23 13.85 -4.15 -1.49
N VAL A 24 13.74 -4.12 -0.15
CA VAL A 24 14.30 -5.16 0.72
C VAL A 24 13.25 -6.10 1.25
N GLY A 25 11.99 -5.72 1.21
CA GLY A 25 10.90 -6.55 1.66
C GLY A 25 9.57 -6.23 1.00
N TYR A 26 8.70 -7.23 1.00
CA TYR A 26 7.34 -7.07 0.55
C TYR A 26 6.42 -8.06 1.26
N GLY A 27 5.14 -7.73 1.32
CA GLY A 27 4.10 -8.58 1.88
C GLY A 27 2.80 -8.44 1.11
N SER A 28 2.04 -9.53 1.05
CA SER A 28 0.72 -9.56 0.42
C SER A 28 -0.24 -10.41 1.25
N VAL A 29 -1.39 -9.81 1.57
CA VAL A 29 -2.50 -10.47 2.26
C VAL A 29 -3.75 -10.29 1.41
N VAL A 30 -4.46 -11.37 1.15
CA VAL A 30 -5.64 -11.37 0.27
C VAL A 30 -6.80 -12.11 0.89
N GLY A 31 -8.01 -11.86 0.38
CA GLY A 31 -9.20 -12.60 0.73
C GLY A 31 -9.29 -13.96 0.03
N GLN A 32 -10.28 -14.77 0.45
CA GLN A 32 -10.50 -16.12 -0.09
C GLN A 32 -10.67 -16.13 -1.61
N LYS A 33 -11.43 -15.19 -2.16
CA LYS A 33 -11.71 -15.12 -3.60
C LYS A 33 -10.44 -14.94 -4.44
N GLU A 34 -9.54 -14.13 -3.98
CA GLU A 34 -8.24 -13.89 -4.62
C GLU A 34 -7.32 -15.10 -4.44
N GLY A 35 -7.40 -15.74 -3.27
CA GLY A 35 -6.68 -16.99 -2.99
C GLY A 35 -7.13 -18.17 -3.85
N ASP A 36 -8.41 -18.25 -4.19
CA ASP A 36 -8.98 -19.27 -5.08
C ASP A 36 -8.67 -19.00 -6.57
N GLY A 37 -8.10 -17.83 -6.86
CA GLY A 37 -7.73 -17.44 -8.21
C GLY A 37 -6.46 -18.11 -8.72
N PRO A 38 -6.13 -17.94 -10.01
CA PRO A 38 -4.98 -18.61 -10.63
C PRO A 38 -3.63 -18.19 -10.06
N LEU A 39 -3.56 -17.06 -9.35
CA LEU A 39 -2.35 -16.54 -8.70
C LEU A 39 -2.38 -16.72 -7.17
N GLY A 40 -3.34 -17.48 -6.63
CA GLY A 40 -3.51 -17.66 -5.18
C GLY A 40 -2.24 -18.13 -4.47
N TYR A 41 -1.46 -18.99 -5.13
CA TYR A 41 -0.19 -19.51 -4.60
C TYR A 41 0.94 -18.45 -4.53
N CYS A 42 0.78 -17.30 -5.14
CA CYS A 42 1.77 -16.23 -5.13
C CYS A 42 1.64 -15.31 -3.90
N PHE A 43 0.48 -15.33 -3.23
CA PHE A 43 0.24 -14.47 -2.09
C PHE A 43 0.83 -15.08 -0.82
N ASP A 44 1.32 -14.22 0.06
CA ASP A 44 1.93 -14.67 1.31
C ASP A 44 0.90 -15.21 2.31
N ARG A 45 -0.29 -14.62 2.31
CA ARG A 45 -1.38 -15.04 3.19
C ARG A 45 -2.72 -14.90 2.49
N VAL A 46 -3.53 -15.94 2.57
CA VAL A 46 -4.93 -15.94 2.17
C VAL A 46 -5.78 -16.03 3.44
N GLU A 47 -6.66 -15.04 3.64
CA GLU A 47 -7.60 -15.03 4.77
C GLU A 47 -8.97 -15.52 4.30
N THR A 48 -9.48 -16.54 4.97
CA THR A 48 -10.79 -17.12 4.64
C THR A 48 -11.96 -16.36 5.25
N ASP A 49 -11.70 -15.70 6.40
CA ASP A 49 -12.68 -14.84 7.03
C ASP A 49 -12.62 -13.43 6.42
N ALA A 50 -13.65 -13.07 5.66
CA ALA A 50 -13.74 -11.75 5.04
C ALA A 50 -13.77 -10.60 6.07
N HIS A 51 -14.13 -10.87 7.32
CA HIS A 51 -14.10 -9.89 8.41
C HIS A 51 -12.73 -9.78 9.09
N PHE A 52 -11.78 -10.64 8.79
CA PHE A 52 -10.47 -10.65 9.47
C PHE A 52 -10.59 -10.68 11.00
N GLY A 53 -11.63 -11.36 11.52
CA GLY A 53 -11.95 -11.43 12.94
C GLY A 53 -12.52 -10.13 13.53
N GLN A 54 -12.97 -9.19 12.71
CA GLN A 54 -13.48 -7.88 13.14
C GLN A 54 -15.00 -7.79 13.00
N GLU A 55 -15.60 -6.80 13.67
CA GLU A 55 -17.06 -6.59 13.62
C GLU A 55 -17.51 -5.84 12.36
N THR A 56 -16.69 -4.95 11.82
CA THR A 56 -17.02 -4.13 10.66
C THR A 56 -16.02 -4.30 9.51
N TRP A 57 -16.47 -4.03 8.29
CA TRP A 57 -15.63 -4.11 7.10
C TRP A 57 -14.47 -3.12 7.10
N GLU A 58 -14.67 -1.93 7.67
CA GLU A 58 -13.64 -0.91 7.82
C GLU A 58 -12.54 -1.37 8.78
N GLN A 59 -12.93 -2.01 9.88
CA GLN A 59 -11.97 -2.61 10.80
C GLN A 59 -11.24 -3.81 10.17
N ALA A 60 -11.95 -4.60 9.35
CA ALA A 60 -11.35 -5.70 8.60
C ALA A 60 -10.24 -5.19 7.66
N GLU A 61 -10.51 -4.15 6.88
CA GLU A 61 -9.52 -3.54 5.99
C GLU A 61 -8.32 -2.95 6.74
N SER A 62 -8.58 -2.23 7.83
CA SER A 62 -7.53 -1.70 8.71
C SER A 62 -6.65 -2.81 9.31
N THR A 63 -7.26 -3.93 9.70
CA THR A 63 -6.55 -5.10 10.23
C THR A 63 -5.72 -5.78 9.16
N MET A 64 -6.27 -5.95 7.97
CA MET A 64 -5.56 -6.49 6.81
C MET A 64 -4.31 -5.68 6.48
N GLN A 65 -4.41 -4.35 6.43
CA GLN A 65 -3.26 -3.46 6.19
C GLN A 65 -2.17 -3.65 7.23
N ARG A 66 -2.54 -3.60 8.51
CA ARG A 66 -1.57 -3.78 9.60
C ARG A 66 -0.86 -5.13 9.52
N GLN A 67 -1.61 -6.20 9.29
CA GLN A 67 -1.04 -7.54 9.14
C GLN A 67 -0.09 -7.64 7.93
N THR A 68 -0.41 -6.97 6.84
CA THR A 68 0.43 -6.95 5.64
C THR A 68 1.76 -6.25 5.90
N LEU A 69 1.73 -5.11 6.59
CA LEU A 69 2.97 -4.41 6.95
C LEU A 69 3.82 -5.25 7.92
N GLN A 70 3.21 -5.83 8.94
CA GLN A 70 3.90 -6.71 9.89
C GLN A 70 4.53 -7.92 9.21
N LEU A 71 3.83 -8.49 8.21
CA LEU A 71 4.36 -9.59 7.41
C LEU A 71 5.58 -9.14 6.59
N ALA A 72 5.52 -7.98 5.93
CA ALA A 72 6.64 -7.44 5.18
C ALA A 72 7.85 -7.19 6.09
N LEU A 73 7.65 -6.57 7.26
CA LEU A 73 8.71 -6.33 8.25
C LEU A 73 9.34 -7.63 8.74
N SER A 74 8.52 -8.64 9.05
CA SER A 74 9.02 -9.93 9.53
C SER A 74 9.93 -10.63 8.53
N LYS A 75 9.65 -10.50 7.23
CA LYS A 75 10.47 -11.07 6.15
C LYS A 75 11.84 -10.42 6.04
N CYS A 76 11.96 -9.15 6.45
CA CYS A 76 13.22 -8.39 6.44
C CYS A 76 13.95 -8.43 7.78
N ASN A 77 13.37 -9.06 8.82
CA ASN A 77 13.83 -8.98 10.21
C ASN A 77 13.89 -7.55 10.76
N LEU A 78 12.98 -6.68 10.30
CA LEU A 78 12.83 -5.30 10.75
C LEU A 78 11.70 -5.18 11.77
N GLN A 79 11.81 -4.14 12.61
CA GLN A 79 10.79 -3.74 13.57
C GLN A 79 10.05 -2.50 13.09
N GLU A 80 8.88 -2.21 13.68
CA GLU A 80 8.13 -0.98 13.39
C GLU A 80 8.96 0.28 13.63
N SER A 81 9.82 0.27 14.63
CA SER A 81 10.72 1.38 14.98
C SER A 81 11.81 1.68 13.93
N ASP A 82 12.08 0.74 13.03
CA ASP A 82 13.10 0.92 11.99
C ASP A 82 12.56 1.72 10.81
N ILE A 83 11.23 1.84 10.70
CA ILE A 83 10.57 2.53 9.59
C ILE A 83 10.43 4.02 9.91
N ALA A 84 11.08 4.84 9.11
CA ALA A 84 11.06 6.29 9.28
C ALA A 84 9.74 6.94 8.85
N CYS A 85 9.09 6.40 7.81
CA CYS A 85 7.82 6.92 7.30
C CYS A 85 7.08 5.86 6.49
N ILE A 86 5.74 5.87 6.57
CA ILE A 86 4.85 5.03 5.76
C ILE A 86 4.03 5.91 4.83
N CYS A 87 4.07 5.60 3.54
CA CYS A 87 3.17 6.16 2.54
C CYS A 87 2.05 5.14 2.30
N ALA A 88 0.83 5.42 2.76
CA ALA A 88 -0.24 4.45 2.65
C ALA A 88 -1.57 5.04 2.22
N GLY A 89 -2.41 4.21 1.62
CA GLY A 89 -3.74 4.58 1.21
C GLY A 89 -4.66 3.38 0.99
N ASP A 90 -5.92 3.69 0.88
CA ASP A 90 -7.00 2.74 0.62
C ASP A 90 -8.06 3.38 -0.29
N LEU A 91 -9.11 2.64 -0.64
CA LEU A 91 -10.18 3.14 -1.50
C LEU A 91 -11.26 3.92 -0.75
N MET A 92 -11.28 3.86 0.57
CA MET A 92 -12.25 4.61 1.36
C MET A 92 -11.88 6.09 1.43
N ASN A 93 -12.90 6.96 1.45
CA ASN A 93 -12.68 8.40 1.55
C ASN A 93 -11.79 8.75 2.72
N GLN A 94 -10.84 9.64 2.46
CA GLN A 94 -9.90 10.20 3.43
C GLN A 94 -8.98 9.15 4.08
N CYS A 95 -8.67 8.06 3.38
CA CYS A 95 -7.76 7.01 3.86
C CYS A 95 -8.17 6.46 5.24
N ILE A 96 -9.45 6.15 5.43
CA ILE A 96 -9.97 5.67 6.71
C ILE A 96 -9.31 4.35 7.13
N GLY A 97 -9.21 3.38 6.19
CA GLY A 97 -8.58 2.09 6.46
C GLY A 97 -7.15 2.25 6.93
N SER A 98 -6.37 3.05 6.21
CA SER A 98 -4.96 3.32 6.51
C SER A 98 -4.80 4.10 7.82
N THR A 99 -5.59 5.15 8.04
CA THR A 99 -5.51 5.97 9.24
C THR A 99 -5.77 5.15 10.50
N TYR A 100 -6.82 4.34 10.51
CA TYR A 100 -7.13 3.51 11.69
C TYR A 100 -6.22 2.29 11.81
N GLY A 101 -5.78 1.71 10.70
CA GLY A 101 -4.87 0.57 10.68
C GLY A 101 -3.49 0.89 11.26
N LEU A 102 -2.98 2.09 10.97
CA LEU A 102 -1.62 2.49 11.30
C LEU A 102 -1.49 3.35 12.57
N ARG A 103 -2.60 3.84 13.12
CA ARG A 103 -2.59 4.81 14.26
C ARG A 103 -1.84 4.32 15.50
N SER A 104 -1.72 3.01 15.70
CA SER A 104 -1.07 2.41 16.87
C SER A 104 0.40 2.07 16.66
N MET A 105 0.95 2.32 15.46
CA MET A 105 2.30 1.89 15.09
C MET A 105 3.38 2.94 15.39
N GLU A 106 3.02 4.11 15.90
CA GLU A 106 3.95 5.20 16.25
C GLU A 106 4.95 5.58 15.14
N ILE A 107 4.60 5.29 13.87
CA ILE A 107 5.40 5.60 12.69
C ILE A 107 4.78 6.81 11.98
N PRO A 108 5.57 7.81 11.55
CA PRO A 108 5.07 8.89 10.71
C PRO A 108 4.33 8.36 9.48
N PHE A 109 3.10 8.83 9.28
CA PHE A 109 2.20 8.34 8.24
C PHE A 109 1.83 9.45 7.26
N LEU A 110 2.03 9.20 5.97
CA LEU A 110 1.59 10.03 4.87
C LEU A 110 0.44 9.34 4.13
N GLY A 111 -0.77 9.88 4.26
CA GLY A 111 -1.96 9.38 3.59
C GLY A 111 -1.96 9.74 2.10
N ILE A 112 -2.15 8.75 1.24
CA ILE A 112 -2.20 8.90 -0.22
C ILE A 112 -3.56 8.40 -0.72
N TYR A 113 -4.16 9.15 -1.65
CA TYR A 113 -5.45 8.78 -2.22
C TYR A 113 -5.45 8.91 -3.74
N GLY A 114 -5.00 7.87 -4.41
CA GLY A 114 -4.90 7.78 -5.88
C GLY A 114 -5.71 6.63 -6.47
N ALA A 115 -6.64 6.03 -5.72
CA ALA A 115 -7.40 4.85 -6.14
C ALA A 115 -6.47 3.74 -6.67
N CYS A 116 -6.60 3.33 -7.93
CA CYS A 116 -5.78 2.26 -8.51
C CYS A 116 -4.28 2.60 -8.63
N SER A 117 -3.90 3.88 -8.56
CA SER A 117 -2.50 4.32 -8.62
C SER A 117 -1.81 4.39 -7.24
N THR A 118 -2.56 4.22 -6.15
CA THR A 118 -2.07 4.45 -4.78
C THR A 118 -0.78 3.66 -4.47
N MET A 119 -0.67 2.40 -4.91
CA MET A 119 0.54 1.62 -4.66
C MET A 119 1.77 2.19 -5.40
N ALA A 120 1.60 2.53 -6.68
CA ALA A 120 2.68 3.13 -7.46
C ALA A 120 3.09 4.50 -6.92
N GLU A 121 2.11 5.32 -6.55
CA GLU A 121 2.32 6.62 -5.91
C GLU A 121 3.01 6.49 -4.55
N GLY A 122 2.60 5.49 -3.75
CA GLY A 122 3.21 5.17 -2.46
C GLY A 122 4.67 4.76 -2.61
N ILE A 123 4.98 3.84 -3.52
CA ILE A 123 6.35 3.41 -3.78
C ILE A 123 7.20 4.59 -4.27
N LEU A 124 6.69 5.39 -5.20
CA LEU A 124 7.41 6.56 -5.70
C LEU A 124 7.69 7.57 -4.58
N THR A 125 6.68 7.90 -3.78
CA THR A 125 6.81 8.87 -2.69
C THR A 125 7.75 8.36 -1.61
N ALA A 126 7.61 7.10 -1.19
CA ALA A 126 8.51 6.48 -0.23
C ALA A 126 9.95 6.42 -0.73
N SER A 127 10.16 6.16 -2.04
CA SER A 127 11.48 6.20 -2.66
C SER A 127 12.10 7.59 -2.65
N LEU A 128 11.31 8.63 -2.95
CA LEU A 128 11.77 10.02 -2.88
C LEU A 128 12.14 10.43 -1.46
N LEU A 129 11.36 9.99 -0.46
CA LEU A 129 11.67 10.26 0.95
C LEU A 129 12.95 9.55 1.40
N ALA A 130 13.17 8.32 0.96
CA ALA A 130 14.41 7.58 1.22
C ALA A 130 15.61 8.28 0.58
N ASP A 131 15.53 8.65 -0.70
CA ASP A 131 16.62 9.38 -1.41
C ASP A 131 16.89 10.77 -0.81
N ALA A 132 15.85 11.41 -0.25
CA ALA A 132 15.97 12.66 0.50
C ALA A 132 16.58 12.48 1.91
N GLY A 133 16.84 11.26 2.36
CA GLY A 133 17.47 10.96 3.64
C GLY A 133 16.53 11.09 4.85
N VAL A 134 15.23 10.89 4.68
CA VAL A 134 14.25 10.92 5.80
C VAL A 134 14.55 9.81 6.82
N GLY A 135 15.08 8.68 6.35
CA GLY A 135 15.51 7.56 7.20
C GLY A 135 16.05 6.43 6.36
N GLU A 136 16.58 5.41 7.04
CA GLU A 136 17.15 4.23 6.40
C GLU A 136 16.07 3.39 5.70
N TYR A 137 14.92 3.20 6.36
CA TYR A 137 13.81 2.43 5.81
C TYR A 137 12.55 3.28 5.69
N THR A 138 11.89 3.16 4.56
CA THR A 138 10.55 3.72 4.30
C THR A 138 9.63 2.62 3.80
N ALA A 139 8.32 2.82 3.93
CA ALA A 139 7.35 1.82 3.49
C ALA A 139 6.26 2.41 2.60
N ALA A 140 5.80 1.62 1.64
CA ALA A 140 4.57 1.86 0.91
C ALA A 140 3.57 0.75 1.23
N LEU A 141 2.30 1.11 1.49
CA LEU A 141 1.26 0.19 1.91
C LEU A 141 -0.07 0.59 1.29
N THR A 142 -0.78 -0.35 0.71
CA THR A 142 -2.12 -0.09 0.19
C THR A 142 -3.06 -1.25 0.45
N SER A 143 -4.35 -0.96 0.46
CA SER A 143 -5.38 -1.98 0.54
C SER A 143 -6.62 -1.63 -0.27
N SER A 144 -7.42 -2.64 -0.50
CA SER A 144 -8.85 -2.50 -0.79
C SER A 144 -9.59 -3.69 -0.17
N HIS A 145 -10.79 -3.44 0.30
CA HIS A 145 -11.70 -4.49 0.74
C HIS A 145 -12.95 -4.44 -0.12
N PHE A 146 -13.36 -5.59 -0.65
CA PHE A 146 -14.52 -5.68 -1.54
C PHE A 146 -15.75 -4.96 -0.99
N SER A 147 -16.14 -5.24 0.26
CA SER A 147 -17.37 -4.71 0.85
C SER A 147 -17.32 -3.20 1.09
N THR A 148 -16.21 -2.65 1.54
CA THR A 148 -16.03 -1.21 1.75
C THR A 148 -16.01 -0.45 0.44
N ALA A 149 -15.28 -0.96 -0.55
CA ALA A 149 -15.19 -0.38 -1.88
C ALA A 149 -16.53 -0.41 -2.62
N GLU A 150 -17.26 -1.52 -2.58
CA GLU A 150 -18.58 -1.64 -3.20
C GLU A 150 -19.58 -0.67 -2.56
N ARG A 151 -19.58 -0.52 -1.25
CA ARG A 151 -20.45 0.41 -0.54
C ARG A 151 -20.19 1.86 -0.94
N GLN A 152 -18.96 2.23 -1.17
CA GLN A 152 -18.58 3.60 -1.50
C GLN A 152 -18.76 3.93 -2.99
N PHE A 153 -18.40 3.02 -3.88
CA PHE A 153 -18.31 3.30 -5.32
C PHE A 153 -19.45 2.74 -6.15
N ARG A 154 -20.16 1.73 -5.66
CA ARG A 154 -21.29 1.16 -6.37
C ARG A 154 -22.59 1.88 -6.00
N PHE A 155 -22.92 2.88 -6.77
CA PHE A 155 -24.16 3.65 -6.55
C PHE A 155 -25.17 3.37 -7.70
N PRO A 156 -26.47 3.26 -7.40
CA PRO A 156 -27.05 3.19 -6.08
C PRO A 156 -27.14 1.74 -5.56
N LEU A 157 -26.44 1.46 -4.47
CA LEU A 157 -26.44 0.14 -3.84
C LEU A 157 -27.83 -0.26 -3.32
N SER A 158 -28.62 0.72 -2.92
CA SER A 158 -29.99 0.55 -2.38
C SER A 158 -30.98 -0.06 -3.37
N TYR A 159 -30.72 0.00 -4.66
CA TYR A 159 -31.59 -0.64 -5.66
C TYR A 159 -31.33 -2.14 -5.84
N GLY A 160 -30.39 -2.71 -5.13
CA GLY A 160 -30.13 -4.15 -5.15
C GLY A 160 -29.80 -4.71 -6.53
N GLY A 161 -29.25 -3.90 -7.41
CA GLY A 161 -28.92 -4.30 -8.78
C GLY A 161 -28.01 -5.53 -8.81
N THR A 162 -28.45 -6.59 -9.50
CA THR A 162 -27.66 -7.80 -9.69
C THR A 162 -26.42 -7.49 -10.54
N ARG A 163 -25.25 -7.91 -10.08
CA ARG A 163 -24.02 -7.78 -10.84
C ARG A 163 -24.05 -8.72 -12.04
N PRO A 164 -23.84 -8.24 -13.28
CA PRO A 164 -23.75 -9.12 -14.44
C PRO A 164 -22.49 -9.97 -14.35
N PRO A 165 -22.44 -11.15 -15.02
CA PRO A 165 -21.29 -12.04 -14.99
C PRO A 165 -19.98 -11.40 -15.50
N THR A 166 -20.10 -10.38 -16.35
CA THR A 166 -18.97 -9.65 -16.95
C THR A 166 -18.48 -8.48 -16.11
N ALA A 167 -19.15 -8.17 -14.97
CA ALA A 167 -18.74 -7.07 -14.12
C ALA A 167 -17.42 -7.39 -13.41
N GLN A 168 -16.54 -6.40 -13.38
CA GLN A 168 -15.33 -6.48 -12.58
C GLN A 168 -15.65 -6.39 -11.09
N TRP A 169 -14.83 -7.05 -10.29
CA TRP A 169 -14.92 -7.06 -8.84
C TRP A 169 -13.76 -6.28 -8.24
N THR A 170 -14.05 -5.49 -7.22
CA THR A 170 -12.99 -4.94 -6.38
C THR A 170 -12.39 -6.08 -5.57
N CYS A 171 -11.08 -6.20 -5.58
CA CYS A 171 -10.41 -7.25 -4.81
C CYS A 171 -10.37 -6.92 -3.31
N THR A 172 -10.25 -7.97 -2.51
CA THR A 172 -9.89 -7.87 -1.10
C THR A 172 -8.42 -8.22 -0.98
N ALA A 173 -7.58 -7.20 -0.94
CA ALA A 173 -6.13 -7.37 -0.94
C ALA A 173 -5.43 -6.19 -0.27
N SER A 174 -4.28 -6.49 0.32
CA SER A 174 -3.33 -5.49 0.81
C SER A 174 -1.93 -5.87 0.40
N GLY A 175 -1.14 -4.88 -0.02
CA GLY A 175 0.25 -5.01 -0.40
C GLY A 175 1.13 -4.02 0.35
N ALA A 176 2.29 -4.47 0.80
CA ALA A 176 3.31 -3.63 1.42
C ALA A 176 4.66 -3.84 0.75
N VAL A 177 5.43 -2.75 0.65
CA VAL A 177 6.82 -2.76 0.15
C VAL A 177 7.67 -1.98 1.13
N ILE A 178 8.81 -2.54 1.51
CA ILE A 178 9.82 -1.88 2.33
C ILE A 178 10.99 -1.48 1.43
N LEU A 179 11.37 -0.22 1.54
CA LEU A 179 12.46 0.38 0.78
C LEU A 179 13.61 0.74 1.72
N GLU A 180 14.82 0.43 1.32
CA GLU A 180 16.05 0.76 2.03
C GLU A 180 16.86 1.79 1.23
N GLN A 181 17.45 2.75 1.94
CA GLN A 181 18.46 3.65 1.37
C GLN A 181 19.83 3.00 1.49
N PRO A 182 20.51 2.58 0.38
CA PRO A 182 21.67 1.70 0.43
C PRO A 182 22.88 2.26 1.15
N ASP A 183 23.01 3.57 1.28
CA ASP A 183 24.23 4.21 1.80
C ASP A 183 24.16 4.65 3.27
N GLY A 184 23.06 4.31 3.98
CA GLY A 184 22.92 4.64 5.41
C GLY A 184 23.06 6.14 5.73
N LYS A 185 22.98 7.00 4.74
CA LYS A 185 22.98 8.45 4.92
C LYS A 185 21.58 8.93 5.34
N ALA A 186 21.10 8.40 6.45
CA ALA A 186 20.11 9.14 7.20
C ALA A 186 20.67 10.53 7.41
N CYS A 187 19.99 11.57 6.97
CA CYS A 187 20.37 12.94 7.27
C CYS A 187 20.66 13.01 8.76
N GLY A 188 21.93 13.18 9.12
CA GLY A 188 22.33 13.43 10.49
C GLY A 188 21.46 14.57 10.99
N GLY A 189 20.75 14.33 12.09
CA GLY A 189 19.77 15.24 12.61
C GLY A 189 20.31 16.67 12.59
N VAL A 190 19.49 17.56 12.07
CA VAL A 190 19.71 18.99 12.24
C VAL A 190 19.51 19.22 13.72
N GLY A 191 20.65 19.37 14.43
CA GLY A 191 20.68 19.81 15.81
C GLY A 191 20.26 21.27 15.92
#